data_d53f10d1cbc754f28a5948109f93ef34
#
_entry.id   d53f10d1cbc754f28a5948109f93ef34
#
_cell.length_a   1.000
_cell.length_b   1.000
_cell.length_c   1.000
_cell.angle_alpha   90.00
_cell.angle_beta   90.00
_cell.angle_gamma   90.00
#
_symmetry.space_group_name_H-M   'P 1'
#
loop_
_entity.id
_entity.type
_entity.pdbx_description
1 polymer ?
#
loop_
_entity_poly.entity_id
_entity_poly.type
_entity_poly.pdbx_seq_one_letter_code
_entity_poly.pdbx_strand_id
1 'polypeptide(L)'
;QRVAENPYFPVIVNYLFPEVEVEKYINDFRKITTTNEFQIQIMHKVIRSIVGKSSSGLSAIGFDKLDDKQKCMFIGNHRDILLDSAILQILLTENALSTSEITFGSNLMTSQFVIDIGKMNKMFKIVRGGNIRDLYRNSMHVSSYMRYAITEKEQSVWIAQRNGRTKNGDDKTEMAVLKMFALSSNKLFIP
;
A
#
# COMPACT_ATOMS: atom_id res chain seq x y z
N GLN A 1 15.55 -7.95 9.15
CA GLN A 1 16.38 -7.96 10.36
C GLN A 1 16.38 -6.60 11.05
N ARG A 2 16.74 -5.46 10.39
CA ARG A 2 16.76 -4.10 10.98
C ARG A 2 15.46 -3.68 11.67
N VAL A 3 14.30 -4.08 11.15
CA VAL A 3 12.99 -3.79 11.78
C VAL A 3 12.88 -4.49 13.13
N ALA A 4 13.25 -5.75 13.21
CA ALA A 4 13.20 -6.53 14.46
C ALA A 4 14.22 -6.04 15.52
N GLU A 5 15.26 -5.34 15.09
CA GLU A 5 16.30 -4.75 15.95
C GLU A 5 15.99 -3.31 16.37
N ASN A 6 14.94 -2.73 15.82
CA ASN A 6 14.54 -1.37 16.16
C ASN A 6 13.94 -1.30 17.58
N PRO A 7 14.40 -0.37 18.45
CA PRO A 7 13.93 -0.30 19.84
C PRO A 7 12.44 -0.01 19.98
N TYR A 8 11.80 0.56 18.99
CA TYR A 8 10.34 0.78 18.98
C TYR A 8 9.55 -0.47 18.61
N PHE A 9 10.16 -1.49 17.98
CA PHE A 9 9.44 -2.66 17.50
C PHE A 9 8.78 -3.46 18.62
N PRO A 10 9.46 -3.77 19.75
CA PRO A 10 8.81 -4.42 20.90
C PRO A 10 7.63 -3.63 21.47
N VAL A 11 7.74 -2.31 21.53
CA VAL A 11 6.67 -1.42 22.03
C VAL A 11 5.45 -1.48 21.12
N ILE A 12 5.66 -1.47 19.80
CA ILE A 12 4.59 -1.59 18.81
C ILE A 12 3.90 -2.95 18.92
N VAL A 13 4.67 -4.03 19.04
CA VAL A 13 4.14 -5.39 19.20
C VAL A 13 3.26 -5.49 20.44
N ASN A 14 3.75 -5.02 21.58
CA ASN A 14 2.99 -5.03 22.84
C ASN A 14 1.71 -4.20 22.78
N TYR A 15 1.73 -3.06 22.08
CA TYR A 15 0.55 -2.21 21.89
C TYR A 15 -0.51 -2.87 21.00
N LEU A 16 -0.09 -3.49 19.90
CA LEU A 16 -0.99 -4.11 18.94
C LEU A 16 -1.53 -5.46 19.43
N PHE A 17 -0.71 -6.20 20.15
CA PHE A 17 -0.95 -7.58 20.57
C PHE A 17 -0.55 -7.79 22.04
N PRO A 18 -1.26 -7.19 23.00
CA PRO A 18 -0.89 -7.23 24.42
C PRO A 18 -0.87 -8.65 25.00
N GLU A 19 -1.58 -9.58 24.36
CA GLU A 19 -1.67 -10.99 24.77
C GLU A 19 -0.52 -11.86 24.25
N VAL A 20 0.34 -11.31 23.38
CA VAL A 20 1.41 -12.09 22.74
C VAL A 20 2.74 -11.86 23.46
N GLU A 21 3.49 -12.94 23.64
CA GLU A 21 4.86 -12.86 24.13
C GLU A 21 5.76 -12.16 23.10
N VAL A 22 6.26 -10.98 23.45
CA VAL A 22 6.98 -10.08 22.55
C VAL A 22 8.20 -10.74 21.92
N GLU A 23 9.02 -11.45 22.72
CA GLU A 23 10.24 -12.12 22.21
C GLU A 23 9.91 -13.22 21.20
N LYS A 24 8.88 -14.00 21.48
CA LYS A 24 8.40 -15.02 20.55
C LYS A 24 7.92 -14.39 19.24
N TYR A 25 7.15 -13.31 19.32
CA TYR A 25 6.69 -12.59 18.12
C TYR A 25 7.87 -12.05 17.28
N ILE A 26 8.89 -11.48 17.94
CA ILE A 26 10.10 -10.99 17.26
C ILE A 26 10.86 -12.13 16.58
N ASN A 27 10.97 -13.28 17.22
CA ASN A 27 11.63 -14.46 16.65
C ASN A 27 10.86 -15.02 15.44
N ASP A 28 9.53 -15.03 15.48
CA ASP A 28 8.71 -15.43 14.35
C ASP A 28 8.77 -14.40 13.21
N PHE A 29 8.80 -13.11 13.54
CA PHE A 29 9.01 -12.05 12.56
C PHE A 29 10.34 -12.20 11.82
N ARG A 30 11.43 -12.60 12.50
CA ARG A 30 12.74 -12.82 11.87
C ARG A 30 12.77 -13.95 10.85
N LYS A 31 11.80 -14.86 10.89
CA LYS A 31 11.64 -15.96 9.92
C LYS A 31 11.01 -15.52 8.60
N ILE A 32 10.40 -14.33 8.57
CA ILE A 32 9.80 -13.77 7.37
C ILE A 32 10.89 -13.44 6.35
N THR A 33 10.80 -14.00 5.17
CA THR A 33 11.82 -13.87 4.11
C THR A 33 11.32 -13.14 2.87
N THR A 34 10.01 -13.11 2.63
CA THR A 34 9.40 -12.49 1.46
C THR A 34 8.43 -11.35 1.83
N THR A 35 8.23 -10.43 0.91
CA THR A 35 7.24 -9.35 1.07
C THR A 35 5.82 -9.89 1.12
N ASN A 36 5.55 -11.01 0.46
CA ASN A 36 4.24 -11.64 0.49
C ASN A 36 3.94 -12.23 1.87
N GLU A 37 4.90 -12.96 2.45
CA GLU A 37 4.79 -13.45 3.84
C GLU A 37 4.58 -12.30 4.83
N PHE A 38 5.30 -11.19 4.65
CA PHE A 38 5.15 -10.03 5.52
C PHE A 38 3.72 -9.46 5.43
N GLN A 39 3.18 -9.30 4.24
CA GLN A 39 1.81 -8.81 4.08
C GLN A 39 0.78 -9.76 4.67
N ILE A 40 0.90 -11.07 4.43
CA ILE A 40 -0.09 -12.06 4.87
C ILE A 40 0.05 -12.38 6.35
N GLN A 41 1.26 -12.61 6.86
CA GLN A 41 1.46 -13.10 8.23
C GLN A 41 1.56 -11.98 9.27
N ILE A 42 2.03 -10.79 8.88
CA ILE A 42 2.23 -9.65 9.76
C ILE A 42 1.17 -8.57 9.54
N MET A 43 1.18 -7.94 8.36
CA MET A 43 0.32 -6.79 8.11
C MET A 43 -1.17 -7.12 8.17
N HIS A 44 -1.58 -8.29 7.68
CA HIS A 44 -2.96 -8.75 7.81
C HIS A 44 -3.41 -8.75 9.28
N LYS A 45 -2.63 -9.33 10.20
CA LYS A 45 -2.95 -9.36 11.63
C LYS A 45 -2.98 -7.95 12.24
N VAL A 46 -1.98 -7.12 11.90
CA VAL A 46 -1.90 -5.71 12.36
C VAL A 46 -3.16 -4.94 11.95
N ILE A 47 -3.53 -4.99 10.69
CA ILE A 47 -4.67 -4.23 10.18
C ILE A 47 -5.99 -4.79 10.72
N ARG A 48 -6.12 -6.11 10.85
CA ARG A 48 -7.31 -6.71 11.49
C ARG A 48 -7.46 -6.29 12.96
N SER A 49 -6.35 -6.22 13.71
CA SER A 49 -6.37 -5.70 15.09
C SER A 49 -6.83 -4.24 15.12
N ILE A 50 -6.31 -3.39 14.25
CA ILE A 50 -6.69 -1.97 14.17
C ILE A 50 -8.16 -1.83 13.80
N VAL A 51 -8.62 -2.49 12.74
CA VAL A 51 -10.02 -2.43 12.28
C VAL A 51 -10.97 -2.94 13.36
N GLY A 52 -10.63 -4.04 14.03
CA GLY A 52 -11.47 -4.60 15.11
C GLY A 52 -11.61 -3.69 16.33
N LYS A 53 -10.58 -2.86 16.62
CA LYS A 53 -10.59 -1.89 17.73
C LYS A 53 -11.22 -0.54 17.35
N SER A 54 -11.26 -0.18 16.06
CA SER A 54 -11.63 1.17 15.61
C SER A 54 -12.91 1.23 14.77
N SER A 55 -13.52 0.09 14.45
CA SER A 55 -14.74 0.06 13.64
C SER A 55 -15.77 -0.93 14.18
N SER A 56 -17.04 -0.71 13.86
CA SER A 56 -18.14 -1.63 14.18
C SER A 56 -18.24 -2.84 13.25
N GLY A 57 -17.44 -2.87 12.18
CA GLY A 57 -17.39 -3.97 11.22
C GLY A 57 -16.77 -3.55 9.89
N LEU A 58 -16.42 -4.53 9.08
CA LEU A 58 -15.90 -4.37 7.74
C LEU A 58 -16.68 -5.29 6.80
N SER A 59 -17.26 -4.71 5.76
CA SER A 59 -17.92 -5.46 4.69
C SER A 59 -17.35 -5.06 3.33
N ALA A 60 -17.40 -5.97 2.38
CA ALA A 60 -16.91 -5.75 1.04
C ALA A 60 -17.78 -6.47 0.02
N ILE A 61 -17.89 -5.89 -1.19
CA ILE A 61 -18.62 -6.47 -2.33
C ILE A 61 -17.76 -6.36 -3.59
N GLY A 62 -18.02 -7.24 -4.57
CA GLY A 62 -17.40 -7.16 -5.90
C GLY A 62 -16.08 -7.90 -6.03
N PHE A 63 -15.57 -8.56 -4.99
CA PHE A 63 -14.35 -9.37 -5.07
C PHE A 63 -14.54 -10.64 -5.92
N ASP A 64 -15.76 -11.13 -6.04
CA ASP A 64 -16.18 -12.20 -6.92
C ASP A 64 -15.97 -11.90 -8.43
N LYS A 65 -15.81 -10.63 -8.77
CA LYS A 65 -15.55 -10.15 -10.14
C LYS A 65 -14.06 -10.03 -10.47
N LEU A 66 -13.19 -10.20 -9.49
CA LEU A 66 -11.75 -10.13 -9.68
C LEU A 66 -11.20 -11.52 -10.05
N ASP A 67 -10.30 -11.54 -11.03
CA ASP A 67 -9.53 -12.73 -11.40
C ASP A 67 -8.07 -12.49 -11.03
N ASP A 68 -7.50 -13.37 -10.20
CA ASP A 68 -6.09 -13.24 -9.78
C ASP A 68 -5.10 -13.38 -10.95
N LYS A 69 -5.53 -13.93 -12.08
CA LYS A 69 -4.72 -13.97 -13.32
C LYS A 69 -4.65 -12.61 -14.02
N GLN A 70 -5.63 -11.74 -13.81
CA GLN A 70 -5.65 -10.39 -14.35
C GLN A 70 -5.13 -9.40 -13.33
N LYS A 71 -3.92 -8.91 -13.54
CA LYS A 71 -3.38 -7.85 -12.68
C LYS A 71 -3.95 -6.50 -13.11
N CYS A 72 -4.30 -5.69 -12.11
CA CYS A 72 -5.04 -4.46 -12.33
C CYS A 72 -4.51 -3.31 -11.46
N MET A 73 -4.96 -2.11 -11.79
CA MET A 73 -4.76 -0.92 -10.98
C MET A 73 -5.99 -0.67 -10.12
N PHE A 74 -5.85 -0.76 -8.82
CA PHE A 74 -6.87 -0.34 -7.85
C PHE A 74 -6.73 1.16 -7.60
N ILE A 75 -7.76 1.92 -7.92
CA ILE A 75 -7.80 3.36 -7.65
C ILE A 75 -8.78 3.57 -6.51
N GLY A 76 -8.27 3.98 -5.37
CA GLY A 76 -9.06 4.14 -4.15
C GLY A 76 -9.29 5.60 -3.76
N ASN A 77 -10.33 5.84 -2.98
CA ASN A 77 -10.51 7.09 -2.26
C ASN A 77 -9.30 7.38 -1.37
N HIS A 78 -9.10 8.63 -0.97
CA HIS A 78 -8.02 9.00 -0.07
C HIS A 78 -8.55 9.66 1.20
N ARG A 79 -8.88 8.85 2.19
CA ARG A 79 -9.41 9.27 3.48
C ARG A 79 -8.44 9.04 4.63
N ASP A 80 -7.69 7.94 4.59
CA ASP A 80 -6.72 7.57 5.60
C ASP A 80 -5.35 7.27 4.96
N ILE A 81 -4.26 7.55 5.70
CA ILE A 81 -2.90 7.33 5.19
C ILE A 81 -2.55 5.84 5.15
N LEU A 82 -3.04 5.09 6.15
CA LEU A 82 -2.71 3.68 6.33
C LEU A 82 -3.83 2.77 5.84
N LEU A 83 -5.07 3.06 6.29
CA LEU A 83 -6.17 2.11 6.17
C LEU A 83 -6.73 1.99 4.75
N ASP A 84 -6.70 3.04 3.93
CA ASP A 84 -7.27 2.97 2.57
C ASP A 84 -6.67 1.81 1.76
N SER A 85 -5.35 1.76 1.66
CA SER A 85 -4.67 0.68 0.94
C SER A 85 -4.63 -0.63 1.73
N ALA A 86 -4.47 -0.56 3.06
CA ALA A 86 -4.27 -1.72 3.89
C ALA A 86 -5.53 -2.59 4.02
N ILE A 87 -6.71 -1.97 4.10
CA ILE A 87 -7.99 -2.69 4.08
C ILE A 87 -8.15 -3.47 2.77
N LEU A 88 -7.80 -2.89 1.63
CA LEU A 88 -7.81 -3.62 0.36
C LEU A 88 -6.91 -4.86 0.43
N GLN A 89 -5.69 -4.77 1.00
CA GLN A 89 -4.77 -5.91 1.06
C GLN A 89 -5.36 -7.06 1.90
N ILE A 90 -5.98 -6.77 3.05
CA ILE A 90 -6.60 -7.83 3.86
C ILE A 90 -7.80 -8.46 3.14
N LEU A 91 -8.62 -7.65 2.47
CA LEU A 91 -9.77 -8.14 1.71
C LEU A 91 -9.35 -8.97 0.49
N LEU A 92 -8.29 -8.58 -0.22
CA LEU A 92 -7.72 -9.42 -1.30
C LEU A 92 -7.30 -10.78 -0.75
N THR A 93 -6.51 -10.80 0.34
CA THR A 93 -6.05 -12.03 0.97
C THR A 93 -7.21 -12.93 1.41
N GLU A 94 -8.26 -12.37 2.01
CA GLU A 94 -9.43 -13.09 2.50
C GLU A 94 -10.31 -13.65 1.39
N ASN A 95 -10.21 -13.09 0.19
CA ASN A 95 -10.86 -13.61 -1.01
C ASN A 95 -9.93 -14.46 -1.89
N ALA A 96 -8.83 -14.98 -1.33
CA ALA A 96 -7.83 -15.81 -2.02
C ALA A 96 -7.20 -15.14 -3.25
N LEU A 97 -7.11 -13.81 -3.26
CA LEU A 97 -6.48 -13.00 -4.30
C LEU A 97 -5.09 -12.54 -3.86
N SER A 98 -4.20 -12.34 -4.82
CA SER A 98 -2.87 -11.77 -4.58
C SER A 98 -2.96 -10.32 -4.11
N THR A 99 -2.12 -9.96 -3.14
CA THR A 99 -1.98 -8.58 -2.68
C THR A 99 -1.36 -7.69 -3.75
N SER A 100 -1.61 -6.38 -3.68
CA SER A 100 -1.05 -5.40 -4.61
C SER A 100 0.23 -4.73 -4.08
N GLU A 101 0.98 -4.13 -4.99
CA GLU A 101 1.94 -3.08 -4.63
C GLU A 101 1.20 -1.79 -4.27
N ILE A 102 1.79 -0.98 -3.39
CA ILE A 102 1.11 0.17 -2.80
C ILE A 102 1.94 1.44 -3.02
N THR A 103 1.30 2.50 -3.46
CA THR A 103 1.97 3.81 -3.58
C THR A 103 2.29 4.41 -2.22
N PHE A 104 3.50 4.94 -2.06
CA PHE A 104 3.99 5.53 -0.81
C PHE A 104 4.60 6.92 -1.06
N GLY A 105 3.97 7.96 -0.54
CA GLY A 105 4.43 9.33 -0.69
C GLY A 105 5.79 9.56 -0.01
N SER A 106 6.73 10.21 -0.71
CA SER A 106 8.08 10.48 -0.19
C SER A 106 8.08 11.30 1.12
N ASN A 107 7.05 12.10 1.34
CA ASN A 107 6.87 12.89 2.57
C ASN A 107 6.56 12.02 3.81
N LEU A 108 6.20 10.76 3.64
CA LEU A 108 5.94 9.81 4.72
C LEU A 108 7.18 8.99 5.09
N MET A 109 8.25 9.08 4.32
CA MET A 109 9.52 8.35 4.55
C MET A 109 10.38 9.07 5.59
N THR A 110 9.87 9.20 6.81
CA THR A 110 10.43 10.03 7.88
C THR A 110 11.58 9.36 8.64
N SER A 111 11.70 8.04 8.58
CA SER A 111 12.77 7.29 9.25
C SER A 111 13.09 6.00 8.49
N GLN A 112 14.28 5.45 8.77
CA GLN A 112 14.69 4.18 8.18
C GLN A 112 13.73 3.04 8.53
N PHE A 113 13.20 3.03 9.75
CA PHE A 113 12.19 2.06 10.19
C PHE A 113 10.94 2.09 9.31
N VAL A 114 10.38 3.29 9.07
CA VAL A 114 9.20 3.48 8.20
C VAL A 114 9.49 3.07 6.76
N ILE A 115 10.68 3.40 6.25
CA ILE A 115 11.13 2.99 4.90
C ILE A 115 11.21 1.46 4.79
N ASP A 116 11.78 0.79 5.78
CA ASP A 116 11.93 -0.66 5.77
C ASP A 116 10.57 -1.38 5.86
N ILE A 117 9.67 -0.93 6.74
CA ILE A 117 8.28 -1.42 6.78
C ILE A 117 7.58 -1.22 5.43
N GLY A 118 7.73 -0.04 4.83
CA GLY A 118 7.14 0.24 3.52
C GLY A 118 7.65 -0.72 2.43
N LYS A 119 8.96 -0.95 2.36
CA LYS A 119 9.57 -1.90 1.41
C LYS A 119 9.10 -3.33 1.62
N MET A 120 9.03 -3.78 2.87
CA MET A 120 8.52 -5.10 3.22
C MET A 120 7.04 -5.26 2.86
N ASN A 121 6.28 -4.16 2.88
CA ASN A 121 4.85 -4.12 2.53
C ASN A 121 4.60 -3.83 1.04
N LYS A 122 5.54 -4.16 0.15
CA LYS A 122 5.46 -3.92 -1.31
C LYS A 122 5.18 -2.45 -1.67
N MET A 123 5.62 -1.49 -0.85
CA MET A 123 5.39 -0.08 -1.15
C MET A 123 6.48 0.48 -2.07
N PHE A 124 6.08 1.26 -3.07
CA PHE A 124 6.97 2.02 -3.93
C PHE A 124 6.75 3.53 -3.81
N LYS A 125 7.85 4.28 -3.96
CA LYS A 125 7.88 5.70 -3.68
C LYS A 125 7.24 6.54 -4.78
N ILE A 126 6.34 7.46 -4.38
CA ILE A 126 5.93 8.61 -5.20
C ILE A 126 6.63 9.86 -4.66
N VAL A 127 7.47 10.47 -5.48
CA VAL A 127 8.13 11.74 -5.14
C VAL A 127 7.13 12.88 -5.22
N ARG A 128 7.03 13.64 -4.15
CA ARG A 128 6.15 14.81 -4.05
C ARG A 128 6.97 16.09 -3.97
N GLY A 129 6.47 17.15 -4.61
CA GLY A 129 7.14 18.45 -4.67
C GLY A 129 8.18 18.52 -5.78
N GLY A 130 8.85 19.66 -5.87
CA GLY A 130 9.78 20.01 -6.93
C GLY A 130 9.18 21.00 -7.95
N ASN A 131 9.97 21.40 -8.94
CA ASN A 131 9.50 22.23 -10.04
C ASN A 131 8.68 21.42 -11.07
N ILE A 132 8.06 22.09 -12.04
CA ILE A 132 7.18 21.46 -13.04
C ILE A 132 7.91 20.36 -13.83
N ARG A 133 9.19 20.55 -14.18
CA ARG A 133 9.99 19.55 -14.89
C ARG A 133 10.21 18.29 -14.04
N ASP A 134 10.50 18.48 -12.75
CA ASP A 134 10.68 17.37 -11.80
C ASP A 134 9.36 16.62 -11.57
N LEU A 135 8.26 17.33 -11.43
CA LEU A 135 6.93 16.73 -11.30
C LEU A 135 6.58 15.88 -12.52
N TYR A 136 6.82 16.39 -13.73
CA TYR A 136 6.60 15.65 -14.98
C TYR A 136 7.47 14.39 -15.04
N ARG A 137 8.78 14.51 -14.77
CA ARG A 137 9.71 13.37 -14.77
C ARG A 137 9.32 12.32 -13.76
N ASN A 138 9.01 12.72 -12.52
CA ASN A 138 8.56 11.82 -11.47
C ASN A 138 7.24 11.12 -11.83
N SER A 139 6.29 11.84 -12.41
CA SER A 139 5.03 11.27 -12.89
C SER A 139 5.26 10.25 -14.01
N MET A 140 6.18 10.53 -14.95
CA MET A 140 6.58 9.58 -15.99
C MET A 140 7.18 8.30 -15.38
N HIS A 141 8.10 8.44 -14.41
CA HIS A 141 8.70 7.29 -13.72
C HIS A 141 7.64 6.44 -13.01
N VAL A 142 6.71 7.06 -12.28
CA VAL A 142 5.62 6.36 -11.59
C VAL A 142 4.71 5.64 -12.59
N SER A 143 4.32 6.32 -13.67
CA SER A 143 3.51 5.75 -14.75
C SER A 143 4.19 4.52 -15.38
N SER A 144 5.47 4.64 -15.71
CA SER A 144 6.27 3.53 -16.28
C SER A 144 6.42 2.37 -15.31
N TYR A 145 6.65 2.66 -14.03
CA TYR A 145 6.76 1.63 -13.01
C TYR A 145 5.44 0.87 -12.79
N MET A 146 4.31 1.58 -12.70
CA MET A 146 3.00 0.94 -12.55
C MET A 146 2.68 0.03 -13.73
N ARG A 147 3.00 0.46 -14.96
CA ARG A 147 2.87 -0.38 -16.15
C ARG A 147 3.73 -1.62 -16.03
N TYR A 148 5.02 -1.45 -15.75
CA TYR A 148 5.96 -2.56 -15.55
C TYR A 148 5.50 -3.53 -14.44
N ALA A 149 4.99 -3.01 -13.33
CA ALA A 149 4.47 -3.84 -12.24
C ALA A 149 3.31 -4.73 -12.72
N ILE A 150 2.39 -4.19 -13.53
CA ILE A 150 1.22 -4.92 -14.03
C ILE A 150 1.61 -5.89 -15.16
N THR A 151 2.42 -5.45 -16.14
CA THR A 151 2.67 -6.22 -17.37
C THR A 151 3.82 -7.22 -17.27
N GLU A 152 4.86 -6.90 -16.47
CA GLU A 152 6.08 -7.69 -16.40
C GLU A 152 6.27 -8.39 -15.05
N LYS A 153 5.97 -7.68 -13.95
CA LYS A 153 6.06 -8.27 -12.60
C LYS A 153 4.82 -9.08 -12.22
N GLU A 154 3.77 -9.00 -13.00
CA GLU A 154 2.48 -9.62 -12.70
C GLU A 154 1.97 -9.27 -11.28
N GLN A 155 2.07 -7.97 -10.92
CA GLN A 155 1.59 -7.45 -9.65
C GLN A 155 0.53 -6.37 -9.88
N SER A 156 -0.61 -6.50 -9.22
CA SER A 156 -1.58 -5.40 -9.14
C SER A 156 -1.00 -4.23 -8.36
N VAL A 157 -1.51 -3.03 -8.61
CA VAL A 157 -1.02 -1.79 -7.98
C VAL A 157 -2.19 -1.04 -7.35
N TRP A 158 -2.00 -0.50 -6.14
CA TRP A 158 -2.93 0.44 -5.52
C TRP A 158 -2.40 1.86 -5.56
N ILE A 159 -3.27 2.81 -5.90
CA ILE A 159 -3.01 4.24 -5.86
C ILE A 159 -4.24 5.02 -5.41
N ALA A 160 -4.02 6.09 -4.65
CA ALA A 160 -5.09 7.02 -4.31
C ALA A 160 -5.49 7.90 -5.51
N GLN A 161 -6.77 8.18 -5.66
CA GLN A 161 -7.32 9.00 -6.77
C GLN A 161 -6.97 10.48 -6.70
N ARG A 162 -6.32 10.93 -5.63
CA ARG A 162 -5.95 12.33 -5.40
C ARG A 162 -4.67 12.48 -4.59
N ASN A 163 -4.09 13.66 -4.66
CA ASN A 163 -2.96 14.04 -3.86
C ASN A 163 -3.40 14.57 -2.48
N GLY A 164 -3.12 13.79 -1.44
CA GLY A 164 -3.52 14.12 -0.07
C GLY A 164 -4.95 13.69 0.26
N ARG A 165 -5.22 13.57 1.56
CA ARG A 165 -6.49 13.07 2.09
C ARG A 165 -7.60 14.11 1.95
N THR A 166 -8.82 13.64 1.70
CA THR A 166 -10.01 14.49 1.86
C THR A 166 -10.27 14.77 3.34
N LYS A 167 -10.67 16.00 3.65
CA LYS A 167 -10.99 16.44 5.02
C LYS A 167 -12.48 16.58 5.27
N ASN A 168 -13.26 16.74 4.22
CA ASN A 168 -14.70 17.03 4.28
C ASN A 168 -15.57 15.89 3.69
N GLY A 169 -14.96 14.76 3.33
CA GLY A 169 -15.68 13.64 2.71
C GLY A 169 -15.94 13.79 1.20
N ASP A 170 -15.67 14.95 0.60
CA ASP A 170 -15.77 15.18 -0.84
C ASP A 170 -14.46 14.72 -1.52
N ASP A 171 -14.39 13.43 -1.79
CA ASP A 171 -13.19 12.78 -2.34
C ASP A 171 -13.29 12.69 -3.87
N LYS A 172 -12.93 13.78 -4.53
CA LYS A 172 -12.93 13.89 -6.00
C LYS A 172 -11.62 13.39 -6.60
N THR A 173 -11.74 12.69 -7.72
CA THR A 173 -10.59 12.27 -8.52
C THR A 173 -9.85 13.48 -9.09
N GLU A 174 -8.55 13.57 -8.88
CA GLU A 174 -7.72 14.62 -9.47
C GLU A 174 -7.31 14.28 -10.91
N MET A 175 -7.58 15.19 -11.82
CA MET A 175 -7.21 15.06 -13.24
C MET A 175 -5.69 14.82 -13.44
N ALA A 176 -4.86 15.36 -12.57
CA ALA A 176 -3.41 15.16 -12.61
C ALA A 176 -3.02 13.68 -12.41
N VAL A 177 -3.74 12.96 -11.55
CA VAL A 177 -3.53 11.52 -11.32
C VAL A 177 -3.93 10.72 -12.56
N LEU A 178 -5.07 11.02 -13.17
CA LEU A 178 -5.52 10.36 -14.42
C LEU A 178 -4.52 10.60 -15.57
N LYS A 179 -4.06 11.84 -15.75
CA LYS A 179 -3.04 12.16 -16.74
C LYS A 179 -1.74 11.41 -16.51
N MET A 180 -1.32 11.26 -15.25
CA MET A 180 -0.12 10.51 -14.90
C MET A 180 -0.21 9.05 -15.38
N PHE A 181 -1.37 8.39 -15.28
CA PHE A 181 -1.52 6.99 -15.73
C PHE A 181 -1.23 6.81 -17.22
N ALA A 182 -1.51 7.81 -18.04
CA ALA A 182 -1.31 7.76 -19.48
C ALA A 182 0.11 8.13 -19.94
N LEU A 183 0.96 8.73 -19.09
CA LEU A 183 2.25 9.30 -19.51
C LEU A 183 3.20 8.29 -20.15
N SER A 184 3.25 7.06 -19.66
CA SER A 184 4.13 6.01 -20.20
C SER A 184 3.52 5.23 -21.36
N SER A 185 2.31 5.56 -21.80
CA SER A 185 1.65 4.92 -22.94
C SER A 185 2.13 5.55 -24.24
N ASN A 186 2.56 4.72 -25.20
CA ASN A 186 2.85 5.18 -26.56
C ASN A 186 1.57 5.51 -27.36
N LYS A 187 0.41 5.19 -26.79
CA LYS A 187 -0.90 5.59 -27.33
C LYS A 187 -1.55 6.52 -26.31
N LEU A 188 -1.77 7.76 -26.71
CA LEU A 188 -2.65 8.67 -25.98
C LEU A 188 -4.03 8.01 -25.91
N PHE A 189 -4.38 7.46 -24.74
CA PHE A 189 -5.76 7.18 -24.41
C PHE A 189 -6.41 8.55 -24.15
N ILE A 190 -6.98 9.13 -25.19
CA ILE A 190 -7.96 10.19 -25.06
C ILE A 190 -9.30 9.43 -25.09
N PRO A 191 -10.07 9.45 -23.97
CA PRO A 191 -11.44 8.93 -23.99
C PRO A 191 -12.31 9.79 -24.89
#